data_a5a900624dd41ad3285a9ad51379af21
#
_entry.id   a5a900624dd41ad3285a9ad51379af21
#
_cell.length_a   1.000
_cell.length_b   1.000
_cell.length_c   1.000
_cell.angle_alpha   90.00
_cell.angle_beta   90.00
_cell.angle_gamma   90.00
#
_symmetry.space_group_name_H-M   'P 1'
#
loop_
_entity.id
_entity.type
_entity.pdbx_description
1 polymer ?
#
loop_
_entity_poly.entity_id
_entity_poly.type
_entity_poly.pdbx_seq_one_letter_code
_entity_poly.pdbx_strand_id
1 'polypeptide(L)'
;RNKYKQIENIGVVCVIYKLKKGVSKHFWVNINDERFELPGLIEFSNLRKIENDLKIIYLPYYMPITHEKFEKNDEYFFEETFNYLQMLNPNLEKEDVIDFSVNKLKYAQPICDVGFKEKIPPIQTDIEDLYIADTCFYYPEDRGVSESIKLAKTIIEKIVI
;
A
#
# COMPACT_ATOMS: atom_id res chain seq x y z
N ARG A 1 -0.25 -7.79 -25.90
CA ARG A 1 -0.31 -8.60 -24.67
C ARG A 1 1.05 -8.76 -23.99
N ASN A 2 2.15 -8.91 -24.72
CA ASN A 2 3.48 -9.11 -24.14
C ASN A 2 4.06 -7.84 -23.46
N LYS A 3 3.76 -6.64 -23.97
CA LYS A 3 4.23 -5.38 -23.39
C LYS A 3 3.74 -5.17 -21.93
N TYR A 4 2.48 -5.53 -21.63
CA TYR A 4 1.92 -5.40 -20.28
C TYR A 4 2.52 -6.40 -19.29
N LYS A 5 3.08 -7.51 -19.76
CA LYS A 5 3.75 -8.50 -18.91
C LYS A 5 5.15 -8.09 -18.47
N GLN A 6 5.71 -7.05 -19.07
CA GLN A 6 7.06 -6.54 -18.75
C GLN A 6 7.05 -5.65 -17.51
N ILE A 7 5.89 -5.21 -17.05
CA ILE A 7 5.76 -4.40 -15.83
C ILE A 7 5.69 -5.35 -14.64
N GLU A 8 6.77 -5.38 -13.90
CA GLU A 8 6.81 -6.10 -12.63
C GLU A 8 6.11 -5.29 -11.53
N ASN A 9 5.48 -5.99 -10.60
CA ASN A 9 4.78 -5.37 -9.47
C ASN A 9 5.28 -5.96 -8.16
N ILE A 10 5.34 -5.11 -7.13
CA ILE A 10 5.54 -5.56 -5.76
C ILE A 10 4.17 -5.80 -5.10
N GLY A 11 4.11 -6.84 -4.28
CA GLY A 11 2.94 -7.10 -3.43
C GLY A 11 2.97 -6.27 -2.15
N VAL A 12 1.84 -6.19 -1.48
CA VAL A 12 1.73 -5.63 -0.13
C VAL A 12 0.89 -6.54 0.74
N VAL A 13 1.33 -6.72 1.98
CA VAL A 13 0.50 -7.21 3.08
C VAL A 13 0.29 -6.02 4.01
N CYS A 14 -0.95 -5.63 4.21
CA CYS A 14 -1.28 -4.52 5.09
C CYS A 14 -2.09 -5.02 6.28
N VAL A 15 -1.52 -4.94 7.47
CA VAL A 15 -2.21 -5.22 8.72
C VAL A 15 -2.87 -3.93 9.20
N ILE A 16 -4.14 -4.01 9.51
CA ILE A 16 -4.92 -2.86 9.98
C ILE A 16 -5.43 -3.19 11.36
N TYR A 17 -5.16 -2.32 12.32
CA TYR A 17 -5.66 -2.42 13.68
C TYR A 17 -6.70 -1.35 13.98
N LYS A 18 -7.69 -1.75 14.76
CA LYS A 18 -8.61 -0.86 15.47
C LYS A 18 -8.35 -1.00 16.96
N LEU A 19 -7.84 0.06 17.57
CA LEU A 19 -7.33 0.06 18.95
C LEU A 19 -8.06 1.07 19.82
N LYS A 20 -8.02 0.85 21.16
CA LYS A 20 -8.43 1.82 22.19
C LYS A 20 -7.36 2.88 22.44
N LYS A 21 -6.08 2.54 22.26
CA LYS A 21 -4.92 3.41 22.52
C LYS A 21 -4.09 3.57 21.24
N GLY A 22 -3.55 4.76 21.01
CA GLY A 22 -2.62 5.02 19.92
C GLY A 22 -1.19 4.64 20.25
N VAL A 23 -0.33 4.60 19.27
CA VAL A 23 1.11 4.32 19.42
C VAL A 23 1.98 5.54 19.10
N SER A 24 1.43 6.54 18.44
CA SER A 24 2.13 7.73 17.98
C SER A 24 1.25 8.97 18.08
N LYS A 25 1.88 10.14 17.98
CA LYS A 25 1.19 11.43 17.79
C LYS A 25 1.19 11.87 16.32
N HIS A 26 1.82 11.09 15.44
CA HIS A 26 2.02 11.43 14.05
C HIS A 26 1.13 10.57 13.14
N PHE A 27 0.67 11.15 12.04
CA PHE A 27 -0.07 10.41 11.02
C PHE A 27 0.79 9.35 10.35
N TRP A 28 2.02 9.72 9.98
CA TRP A 28 2.99 8.85 9.34
C TRP A 28 4.26 8.77 10.18
N VAL A 29 4.73 7.54 10.42
CA VAL A 29 5.98 7.26 11.13
C VAL A 29 6.84 6.37 10.25
N ASN A 30 8.00 6.88 9.82
CA ASN A 30 9.03 6.03 9.22
C ASN A 30 9.80 5.31 10.33
N ILE A 31 10.07 4.03 10.13
CA ILE A 31 10.84 3.21 11.06
C ILE A 31 12.18 2.88 10.38
N ASN A 32 13.25 3.33 11.00
CA ASN A 32 14.63 3.04 10.60
C ASN A 32 15.34 2.24 11.70
N ASP A 33 14.76 1.11 12.04
CA ASP A 33 15.24 0.20 13.07
C ASP A 33 15.15 -1.23 12.52
N GLU A 34 16.29 -1.92 12.46
CA GLU A 34 16.41 -3.27 11.87
C GLU A 34 15.57 -4.37 12.56
N ARG A 35 15.05 -4.07 13.75
CA ARG A 35 14.13 -4.98 14.47
C ARG A 35 12.74 -5.02 13.84
N PHE A 36 12.43 -4.11 12.93
CA PHE A 36 11.15 -4.02 12.24
C PHE A 36 11.33 -4.38 10.77
N GLU A 37 10.54 -5.31 10.27
CA GLU A 37 10.55 -5.69 8.85
C GLU A 37 9.59 -4.86 7.97
N LEU A 38 9.09 -3.76 8.49
CA LEU A 38 8.21 -2.83 7.78
C LEU A 38 8.81 -1.42 7.75
N PRO A 39 8.57 -0.65 6.68
CA PRO A 39 9.18 0.67 6.51
C PRO A 39 8.60 1.74 7.44
N GLY A 40 7.45 1.47 8.03
CA GLY A 40 6.77 2.43 8.88
C GLY A 40 5.32 2.06 9.14
N LEU A 41 4.62 2.96 9.82
CA LEU A 41 3.20 2.82 10.13
C LEU A 41 2.43 4.12 9.84
N ILE A 42 1.14 3.97 9.64
CA ILE A 42 0.23 5.08 9.43
C ILE A 42 -0.83 5.03 10.52
N GLU A 43 -0.79 5.97 11.46
CA GLU A 43 -1.86 6.14 12.44
C GLU A 43 -2.91 7.12 11.91
N PHE A 44 -3.86 6.58 11.13
CA PHE A 44 -4.86 7.35 10.40
C PHE A 44 -5.71 8.25 11.30
N SER A 45 -5.97 7.81 12.53
CA SER A 45 -6.72 8.56 13.55
C SER A 45 -6.08 9.88 13.95
N ASN A 46 -4.77 10.07 13.70
CA ASN A 46 -4.09 11.35 13.90
C ASN A 46 -4.33 12.35 12.76
N LEU A 47 -4.75 11.89 11.58
CA LEU A 47 -5.19 12.75 10.48
C LEU A 47 -6.68 13.09 10.60
N ARG A 48 -7.49 12.10 10.97
CA ARG A 48 -8.95 12.23 11.07
C ARG A 48 -9.46 11.51 12.32
N LYS A 49 -10.13 12.23 13.20
CA LYS A 49 -10.76 11.63 14.37
C LYS A 49 -11.73 10.52 13.99
N ILE A 50 -11.62 9.41 14.66
CA ILE A 50 -12.52 8.27 14.55
C ILE A 50 -13.54 8.34 15.70
N GLU A 51 -14.71 7.82 15.44
CA GLU A 51 -15.79 7.75 16.41
C GLU A 51 -15.34 7.02 17.69
N ASN A 52 -15.80 7.47 18.86
CA ASN A 52 -15.41 6.97 20.19
C ASN A 52 -13.90 7.05 20.49
N ASP A 53 -13.19 7.98 19.85
CA ASP A 53 -11.75 8.22 20.00
C ASP A 53 -10.88 6.98 19.69
N LEU A 54 -11.40 6.04 18.93
CA LEU A 54 -10.68 4.84 18.52
C LEU A 54 -9.51 5.18 17.58
N LYS A 55 -8.53 4.30 17.56
CA LYS A 55 -7.32 4.45 16.75
C LYS A 55 -7.30 3.43 15.63
N ILE A 56 -6.99 3.90 14.42
CA ILE A 56 -6.81 3.06 13.23
C ILE A 56 -5.36 3.17 12.79
N ILE A 57 -4.68 2.02 12.75
CA ILE A 57 -3.27 1.93 12.40
C ILE A 57 -3.09 0.97 11.24
N TYR A 58 -2.33 1.39 10.23
CA TYR A 58 -1.93 0.57 9.08
C TYR A 58 -0.44 0.24 9.19
N LEU A 59 -0.10 -1.02 8.98
CA LEU A 59 1.25 -1.56 9.00
C LEU A 59 1.51 -2.27 7.65
N PRO A 60 2.05 -1.56 6.65
CA PRO A 60 2.27 -2.13 5.31
C PRO A 60 3.62 -2.83 5.22
N TYR A 61 3.62 -4.06 4.73
CA TYR A 61 4.79 -4.80 4.29
C TYR A 61 4.83 -4.83 2.77
N TYR A 62 5.84 -4.26 2.17
CA TYR A 62 6.08 -4.39 0.73
C TYR A 62 7.05 -5.55 0.48
N MET A 63 6.63 -6.53 -0.30
CA MET A 63 7.43 -7.71 -0.61
C MET A 63 7.03 -8.34 -1.94
N PRO A 64 7.96 -9.05 -2.61
CA PRO A 64 7.60 -9.89 -3.74
C PRO A 64 6.54 -10.92 -3.33
N ILE A 65 5.60 -11.21 -4.23
CA ILE A 65 4.55 -12.21 -3.98
C ILE A 65 5.11 -13.63 -3.76
N THR A 66 6.36 -13.85 -4.17
CA THR A 66 7.09 -15.12 -3.97
C THR A 66 7.80 -15.20 -2.61
N HIS A 67 7.77 -14.12 -1.83
CA HIS A 67 8.35 -14.12 -0.50
C HIS A 67 7.54 -15.03 0.42
N GLU A 68 8.20 -15.88 1.20
CA GLU A 68 7.53 -16.87 2.05
C GLU A 68 6.54 -16.26 3.05
N LYS A 69 6.83 -15.06 3.51
CA LYS A 69 5.98 -14.30 4.43
C LYS A 69 4.64 -13.92 3.80
N PHE A 70 4.57 -13.78 2.46
CA PHE A 70 3.32 -13.43 1.77
C PHE A 70 2.24 -14.50 1.98
N GLU A 71 2.62 -15.76 2.18
CA GLU A 71 1.69 -16.89 2.39
C GLU A 71 1.35 -17.14 3.86
N LYS A 72 1.98 -16.42 4.83
CA LYS A 72 1.67 -16.60 6.25
C LYS A 72 0.22 -16.22 6.53
N ASN A 73 -0.35 -16.83 7.58
CA ASN A 73 -1.73 -16.58 8.02
C ASN A 73 -1.87 -15.26 8.82
N ASP A 74 -3.08 -14.88 9.12
CA ASP A 74 -3.39 -13.64 9.82
C ASP A 74 -2.84 -13.62 11.23
N GLU A 75 -2.81 -14.77 11.91
CA GLU A 75 -2.29 -14.90 13.27
C GLU A 75 -0.79 -14.63 13.35
N TYR A 76 -0.02 -15.10 12.35
CA TYR A 76 1.39 -14.77 12.23
C TYR A 76 1.60 -13.25 12.16
N PHE A 77 0.85 -12.56 11.31
CA PHE A 77 0.95 -11.11 11.17
C PHE A 77 0.47 -10.39 12.42
N PHE A 78 -0.57 -10.88 13.08
CA PHE A 78 -1.04 -10.32 14.34
C PHE A 78 0.06 -10.33 15.39
N GLU A 79 0.65 -11.49 15.71
CA GLU A 79 1.65 -11.62 16.76
C GLU A 79 2.90 -10.78 16.46
N GLU A 80 3.38 -10.79 15.23
CA GLU A 80 4.56 -9.99 14.84
C GLU A 80 4.27 -8.49 14.92
N THR A 81 3.19 -8.03 14.32
CA THR A 81 2.89 -6.59 14.29
C THR A 81 2.41 -6.06 15.63
N PHE A 82 1.77 -6.88 16.45
CA PHE A 82 1.42 -6.50 17.80
C PHE A 82 2.68 -6.28 18.66
N ASN A 83 3.69 -7.12 18.53
CA ASN A 83 5.00 -6.91 19.15
C ASN A 83 5.63 -5.59 18.71
N TYR A 84 5.55 -5.23 17.43
CA TYR A 84 6.04 -3.94 16.92
C TYR A 84 5.28 -2.76 17.54
N LEU A 85 3.97 -2.85 17.66
CA LEU A 85 3.16 -1.82 18.30
C LEU A 85 3.52 -1.66 19.78
N GLN A 86 3.80 -2.77 20.50
CA GLN A 86 4.26 -2.71 21.90
C GLN A 86 5.67 -2.11 22.03
N MET A 87 6.56 -2.32 21.06
CA MET A 87 7.87 -1.65 21.07
C MET A 87 7.74 -0.12 20.95
N LEU A 88 6.71 0.36 20.24
CA LEU A 88 6.42 1.79 20.07
C LEU A 88 5.64 2.36 21.26
N ASN A 89 4.72 1.58 21.81
CA ASN A 89 3.95 1.93 23.00
C ASN A 89 3.91 0.76 23.99
N PRO A 90 4.83 0.70 24.96
CA PRO A 90 4.88 -0.40 25.94
C PRO A 90 3.63 -0.56 26.82
N ASN A 91 2.75 0.45 26.86
CA ASN A 91 1.49 0.40 27.60
C ASN A 91 0.33 -0.18 26.79
N LEU A 92 0.59 -0.66 25.56
CA LEU A 92 -0.41 -1.30 24.73
C LEU A 92 -0.58 -2.76 25.18
N GLU A 93 -1.81 -3.16 25.45
CA GLU A 93 -2.19 -4.51 25.86
C GLU A 93 -3.08 -5.17 24.81
N LYS A 94 -3.16 -6.51 24.81
CA LYS A 94 -4.03 -7.23 23.85
C LYS A 94 -5.51 -6.83 24.00
N GLU A 95 -5.93 -6.45 25.18
CA GLU A 95 -7.27 -5.97 25.52
C GLU A 95 -7.59 -4.59 24.93
N ASP A 96 -6.57 -3.86 24.47
CA ASP A 96 -6.75 -2.63 23.72
C ASP A 96 -7.09 -2.87 22.23
N VAL A 97 -6.88 -4.09 21.74
CA VAL A 97 -7.25 -4.47 20.36
C VAL A 97 -8.74 -4.73 20.32
N ILE A 98 -9.47 -3.94 19.53
CA ILE A 98 -10.89 -4.11 19.30
C ILE A 98 -11.12 -5.04 18.10
N ASP A 99 -10.28 -4.85 17.06
CA ASP A 99 -10.37 -5.61 15.84
C ASP A 99 -9.05 -5.49 15.05
N PHE A 100 -8.78 -6.44 14.18
CA PHE A 100 -7.69 -6.37 13.21
C PHE A 100 -8.04 -7.09 11.92
N SER A 101 -7.36 -6.73 10.84
CA SER A 101 -7.48 -7.43 9.57
C SER A 101 -6.15 -7.46 8.83
N VAL A 102 -5.92 -8.53 8.08
CA VAL A 102 -4.74 -8.71 7.22
C VAL A 102 -5.20 -8.72 5.77
N ASN A 103 -4.73 -7.75 4.99
CA ASN A 103 -5.12 -7.58 3.60
C ASN A 103 -3.91 -7.78 2.69
N LYS A 104 -4.04 -8.67 1.71
CA LYS A 104 -2.98 -9.00 0.77
C LYS A 104 -3.35 -8.55 -0.64
N LEU A 105 -2.48 -7.75 -1.25
CA LEU A 105 -2.63 -7.33 -2.63
C LEU A 105 -1.40 -7.71 -3.43
N LYS A 106 -1.58 -8.57 -4.43
CA LYS A 106 -0.47 -9.09 -5.25
C LYS A 106 0.19 -8.03 -6.12
N TYR A 107 -0.58 -7.08 -6.61
CA TYR A 107 -0.13 -6.04 -7.54
C TYR A 107 -0.39 -4.67 -6.89
N ALA A 108 0.42 -4.33 -5.89
CA ALA A 108 0.23 -3.10 -5.13
C ALA A 108 0.76 -1.88 -5.86
N GLN A 109 1.93 -2.02 -6.50
CA GLN A 109 2.52 -0.95 -7.30
C GLN A 109 3.54 -1.52 -8.29
N PRO A 110 3.76 -0.85 -9.44
CA PRO A 110 4.81 -1.21 -10.37
C PRO A 110 6.19 -0.97 -9.78
N ILE A 111 7.15 -1.82 -10.14
CA ILE A 111 8.57 -1.64 -9.82
C ILE A 111 9.19 -0.83 -10.95
N CYS A 112 9.53 0.42 -10.65
CA CYS A 112 10.14 1.34 -11.62
C CYS A 112 11.67 1.15 -11.65
N ASP A 113 12.12 0.20 -12.44
CA ASP A 113 13.54 -0.09 -12.65
C ASP A 113 14.19 0.81 -13.71
N VAL A 114 15.48 0.58 -13.99
CA VAL A 114 16.21 1.32 -15.03
C VAL A 114 15.57 1.06 -16.40
N GLY A 115 15.28 2.15 -17.14
CA GLY A 115 14.58 2.05 -18.42
C GLY A 115 13.08 1.81 -18.32
N PHE A 116 12.47 2.05 -17.17
CA PHE A 116 11.05 1.81 -16.96
C PHE A 116 10.15 2.55 -17.96
N LYS A 117 10.51 3.79 -18.32
CA LYS A 117 9.76 4.62 -19.26
C LYS A 117 9.54 3.91 -20.61
N GLU A 118 10.55 3.21 -21.09
CA GLU A 118 10.53 2.47 -22.36
C GLU A 118 9.65 1.20 -22.28
N LYS A 119 9.39 0.71 -21.07
CA LYS A 119 8.53 -0.46 -20.80
C LYS A 119 7.06 -0.10 -20.72
N ILE A 120 6.72 1.17 -20.46
CA ILE A 120 5.33 1.60 -20.34
C ILE A 120 4.58 1.34 -21.65
N PRO A 121 3.51 0.53 -21.64
CA PRO A 121 2.74 0.23 -22.85
C PRO A 121 1.92 1.45 -23.31
N PRO A 122 1.49 1.51 -24.57
CA PRO A 122 0.58 2.57 -25.01
C PRO A 122 -0.78 2.45 -24.29
N ILE A 123 -1.41 3.58 -24.02
CA ILE A 123 -2.78 3.65 -23.47
C ILE A 123 -3.79 3.01 -24.43
N GLN A 124 -3.68 3.32 -25.73
CA GLN A 124 -4.49 2.68 -26.76
C GLN A 124 -3.92 1.31 -27.07
N THR A 125 -4.75 0.28 -27.02
CA THR A 125 -4.37 -1.09 -27.32
C THR A 125 -4.49 -1.40 -28.82
N ASP A 126 -4.04 -2.60 -29.22
CA ASP A 126 -4.23 -3.11 -30.59
C ASP A 126 -5.69 -3.56 -30.85
N ILE A 127 -6.56 -3.45 -29.87
CA ILE A 127 -8.01 -3.74 -29.98
C ILE A 127 -8.72 -2.41 -30.14
N GLU A 128 -9.57 -2.33 -31.16
CA GLU A 128 -10.38 -1.13 -31.44
C GLU A 128 -11.21 -0.75 -30.20
N ASP A 129 -11.23 0.53 -29.87
CA ASP A 129 -11.95 1.14 -28.75
C ASP A 129 -11.57 0.64 -27.34
N LEU A 130 -10.46 -0.12 -27.22
CA LEU A 130 -9.94 -0.54 -25.91
C LEU A 130 -8.73 0.29 -25.49
N TYR A 131 -8.91 1.02 -24.40
CA TYR A 131 -7.88 1.83 -23.72
C TYR A 131 -7.58 1.24 -22.35
N ILE A 132 -6.31 1.21 -21.96
CA ILE A 132 -5.86 0.69 -20.67
C ILE A 132 -4.94 1.71 -20.03
N ALA A 133 -5.18 1.97 -18.75
CA ALA A 133 -4.30 2.77 -17.92
C ALA A 133 -4.34 2.29 -16.47
N ASP A 134 -3.19 2.33 -15.83
CA ASP A 134 -3.02 2.04 -14.41
C ASP A 134 -1.91 2.92 -13.81
N THR A 135 -1.44 2.58 -12.62
CA THR A 135 -0.45 3.38 -11.91
C THR A 135 0.93 3.43 -12.57
N CYS A 136 1.28 2.52 -13.50
CA CYS A 136 2.55 2.56 -14.22
C CYS A 136 2.65 3.76 -15.17
N PHE A 137 1.51 4.30 -15.61
CA PHE A 137 1.45 5.45 -16.52
C PHE A 137 1.72 6.79 -15.84
N TYR A 138 1.83 6.83 -14.50
CA TYR A 138 2.17 8.07 -13.78
C TYR A 138 3.65 8.39 -13.80
N TYR A 139 4.48 7.39 -14.13
CA TYR A 139 5.93 7.59 -14.13
C TYR A 139 6.35 8.86 -14.90
N PRO A 140 7.23 9.71 -14.33
CA PRO A 140 8.02 9.49 -13.11
C PRO A 140 7.33 9.88 -11.79
N GLU A 141 6.10 10.30 -11.83
CA GLU A 141 5.35 10.70 -10.64
C GLU A 141 4.96 9.48 -9.78
N ASP A 142 4.84 9.68 -8.49
CA ASP A 142 4.31 8.66 -7.60
C ASP A 142 2.78 8.53 -7.76
N ARG A 143 2.26 7.36 -7.40
CA ARG A 143 0.82 7.08 -7.47
C ARG A 143 0.04 7.95 -6.49
N GLY A 144 -1.05 8.51 -6.96
CA GLY A 144 -1.91 9.35 -6.15
C GLY A 144 -3.28 9.57 -6.80
N VAL A 145 -4.23 10.08 -6.03
CA VAL A 145 -5.56 10.42 -6.52
C VAL A 145 -5.48 11.53 -7.57
N SER A 146 -4.62 12.51 -7.36
CA SER A 146 -4.43 13.63 -8.29
C SER A 146 -3.90 13.15 -9.64
N GLU A 147 -2.93 12.22 -9.64
CA GLU A 147 -2.34 11.65 -10.84
C GLU A 147 -3.34 10.75 -11.58
N SER A 148 -4.19 10.02 -10.84
CA SER A 148 -5.31 9.26 -11.42
C SER A 148 -6.28 10.16 -12.18
N ILE A 149 -6.65 11.32 -11.60
CA ILE A 149 -7.55 12.30 -12.23
C ILE A 149 -6.90 12.93 -13.47
N LYS A 150 -5.62 13.29 -13.37
CA LYS A 150 -4.85 13.81 -14.52
C LYS A 150 -4.83 12.81 -15.67
N LEU A 151 -4.46 11.55 -15.37
CA LEU A 151 -4.41 10.50 -16.37
C LEU A 151 -5.76 10.26 -17.04
N ALA A 152 -6.84 10.22 -16.25
CA ALA A 152 -8.19 10.06 -16.79
C ALA A 152 -8.56 11.20 -17.77
N LYS A 153 -8.24 12.45 -17.44
CA LYS A 153 -8.46 13.60 -18.35
C LYS A 153 -7.68 13.42 -19.65
N THR A 154 -6.39 13.09 -19.58
CA THR A 154 -5.56 12.85 -20.76
C THR A 154 -6.09 11.73 -21.66
N ILE A 155 -6.67 10.68 -21.06
CA ILE A 155 -7.27 9.58 -21.82
C ILE A 155 -8.55 10.06 -22.55
N ILE A 156 -9.41 10.77 -21.85
CA ILE A 156 -10.66 11.30 -22.44
C ILE A 156 -10.36 12.21 -23.64
N GLU A 157 -9.37 13.09 -23.52
CA GLU A 157 -8.92 13.97 -24.61
C GLU A 157 -8.46 13.20 -25.85
N LYS A 158 -7.92 12.00 -25.68
CA LYS A 158 -7.49 11.12 -26.80
C LYS A 158 -8.63 10.31 -27.42
N ILE A 159 -9.71 10.07 -26.68
CA ILE A 159 -10.86 9.28 -27.15
C ILE A 159 -11.88 10.15 -27.88
N VAL A 160 -12.03 11.40 -27.46
CA VAL A 160 -13.08 12.34 -27.95
C VAL A 160 -12.68 13.06 -29.25
N ILE A 161 -11.50 12.76 -29.80
CA ILE A 161 -11.10 13.25 -31.13
C ILE A 161 -11.46 12.19 -32.17
#